data_8f707dd19e30e1c4ce3898830b2159c0
#
_entry.id   8f707dd19e30e1c4ce3898830b2159c0
#
_cell.length_a   1.000
_cell.length_b   1.000
_cell.length_c   1.000
_cell.angle_alpha   90.00
_cell.angle_beta   90.00
_cell.angle_gamma   90.00
#
_symmetry.space_group_name_H-M   'P 1'
#
loop_
_entity.id
_entity.type
_entity.pdbx_description
1 polymer ?
#
loop_
_entity_poly.entity_id
_entity_poly.type
_entity_poly.pdbx_seq_one_letter_code
_entity_poly.pdbx_strand_id
1 'polypeptide(L)'
;MLNTGFPFDSAQMPLNVFDSNFRSFEQQVLPELNKRGIAALGMKPFSGHGDAIRAGVLTAQESLRYAMSLPVSTTITGINSLEILHQNLRIAQNFTPMQAVEMTALRDRCKASAADGRYELYKLSLKFDNPESRIAHGFPLDTQQSEVRDMLDAEQNTGHPFPEKHF
;
A
#
# COMPACT_ATOMS: atom_id res chain seq x y z
N MET A 1 4.32 -9.83 -14.42
CA MET A 1 5.39 -8.94 -14.88
C MET A 1 6.78 -9.55 -14.63
N LEU A 2 7.20 -9.86 -13.40
CA LEU A 2 8.57 -10.39 -13.14
C LEU A 2 8.92 -11.69 -13.87
N ASN A 3 7.94 -12.48 -14.28
CA ASN A 3 8.14 -13.75 -14.99
C ASN A 3 8.16 -13.60 -16.52
N THR A 4 8.09 -12.39 -17.07
CA THR A 4 8.12 -12.16 -18.53
C THR A 4 9.54 -12.22 -19.10
N GLY A 5 10.58 -12.25 -18.28
CA GLY A 5 11.98 -12.17 -18.71
C GLY A 5 12.45 -10.76 -19.08
N PHE A 6 11.58 -9.76 -18.98
CA PHE A 6 11.99 -8.38 -19.25
C PHE A 6 12.93 -7.85 -18.15
N PRO A 7 14.07 -7.22 -18.51
CA PRO A 7 15.04 -6.72 -17.54
C PRO A 7 14.58 -5.35 -16.98
N PHE A 8 13.77 -5.36 -15.93
CA PHE A 8 13.36 -4.14 -15.26
C PHE A 8 14.51 -3.59 -14.39
N ASP A 9 14.75 -2.27 -14.45
CA ASP A 9 15.68 -1.58 -13.55
C ASP A 9 15.05 -1.31 -12.18
N SER A 10 13.76 -1.01 -12.16
CA SER A 10 13.02 -0.72 -10.93
C SER A 10 11.56 -1.17 -11.01
N ALA A 11 10.95 -1.34 -9.83
CA ALA A 11 9.52 -1.60 -9.70
C ALA A 11 8.96 -0.78 -8.55
N GLN A 12 7.86 -0.07 -8.81
CA GLN A 12 7.16 0.74 -7.82
C GLN A 12 5.91 0.01 -7.34
N MET A 13 5.74 -0.07 -6.01
CA MET A 13 4.59 -0.73 -5.42
C MET A 13 4.24 -0.14 -4.05
N PRO A 14 2.97 -0.28 -3.59
CA PRO A 14 2.59 0.06 -2.23
C PRO A 14 3.37 -0.80 -1.23
N LEU A 15 3.99 -0.16 -0.24
CA LEU A 15 4.69 -0.82 0.86
C LEU A 15 4.40 -0.06 2.16
N ASN A 16 3.63 -0.66 3.05
CA ASN A 16 3.21 -0.09 4.33
C ASN A 16 2.82 -1.20 5.31
N VAL A 17 2.49 -0.83 6.54
CA VAL A 17 2.15 -1.81 7.59
C VAL A 17 0.95 -2.69 7.24
N PHE A 18 -0.07 -2.14 6.55
CA PHE A 18 -1.27 -2.91 6.18
C PHE A 18 -0.96 -3.88 5.04
N ASP A 19 -0.10 -3.47 4.10
CA ASP A 19 0.37 -4.34 3.01
C ASP A 19 0.91 -5.67 3.53
N SER A 20 1.64 -5.66 4.65
CA SER A 20 2.22 -6.87 5.23
C SER A 20 1.17 -7.92 5.62
N ASN A 21 -0.07 -7.50 5.85
CA ASN A 21 -1.17 -8.35 6.34
C ASN A 21 -2.26 -8.65 5.29
N PHE A 22 -2.24 -7.97 4.13
CA PHE A 22 -3.30 -8.12 3.12
C PHE A 22 -2.74 -8.05 1.70
N ARG A 23 -2.85 -9.15 0.93
CA ARG A 23 -2.36 -9.25 -0.47
C ARG A 23 -0.98 -8.62 -0.63
N SER A 24 -0.04 -9.07 0.15
CA SER A 24 1.21 -8.40 0.47
C SER A 24 2.20 -8.35 -0.70
N PHE A 25 2.57 -7.17 -1.14
CA PHE A 25 3.72 -6.95 -2.01
C PHE A 25 5.04 -7.12 -1.24
N GLU A 26 5.06 -6.75 0.04
CA GLU A 26 6.22 -6.91 0.93
C GLU A 26 6.67 -8.36 1.01
N GLN A 27 5.71 -9.30 1.14
CA GLN A 27 6.03 -10.73 1.29
C GLN A 27 6.22 -11.46 -0.04
N GLN A 28 5.51 -11.05 -1.10
CA GLN A 28 5.46 -11.80 -2.35
C GLN A 28 6.35 -11.21 -3.44
N VAL A 29 6.54 -9.90 -3.49
CA VAL A 29 7.21 -9.20 -4.59
C VAL A 29 8.56 -8.64 -4.17
N LEU A 30 8.62 -7.95 -3.04
CA LEU A 30 9.84 -7.27 -2.58
C LEU A 30 11.05 -8.21 -2.44
N PRO A 31 10.92 -9.45 -1.89
CA PRO A 31 12.05 -10.37 -1.81
C PRO A 31 12.58 -10.78 -3.19
N GLU A 32 11.70 -10.95 -4.17
CA GLU A 32 12.09 -11.33 -5.52
C GLU A 32 12.78 -10.17 -6.27
N LEU A 33 12.34 -8.92 -6.07
CA LEU A 33 13.03 -7.75 -6.60
C LEU A 33 14.46 -7.65 -6.05
N ASN A 34 14.61 -7.77 -4.74
CA ASN A 34 15.92 -7.70 -4.08
C ASN A 34 16.85 -8.82 -4.55
N LYS A 35 16.34 -10.04 -4.68
CA LYS A 35 17.09 -11.17 -5.22
C LYS A 35 17.60 -10.95 -6.64
N ARG A 36 16.82 -10.25 -7.47
CA ARG A 36 17.17 -9.95 -8.87
C ARG A 36 17.96 -8.65 -9.04
N GLY A 37 18.22 -7.90 -7.98
CA GLY A 37 18.87 -6.59 -8.06
C GLY A 37 18.02 -5.51 -8.71
N ILE A 38 16.69 -5.67 -8.72
CA ILE A 38 15.73 -4.69 -9.25
C ILE A 38 15.41 -3.69 -8.13
N ALA A 39 15.58 -2.40 -8.40
CA ALA A 39 15.34 -1.36 -7.40
C ALA A 39 13.87 -1.31 -6.98
N ALA A 40 13.60 -1.54 -5.70
CA ALA A 40 12.26 -1.43 -5.14
C ALA A 40 11.96 0.02 -4.74
N LEU A 41 10.90 0.61 -5.31
CA LEU A 41 10.42 1.95 -4.98
C LEU A 41 9.12 1.79 -4.18
N GLY A 42 9.20 1.95 -2.85
CA GLY A 42 8.03 1.86 -1.97
C GLY A 42 7.19 3.12 -2.05
N MET A 43 5.90 3.00 -2.29
CA MET A 43 4.96 4.12 -2.24
C MET A 43 3.82 3.87 -1.26
N LYS A 44 2.97 4.88 -1.02
CA LYS A 44 1.81 4.80 -0.11
C LYS A 44 2.19 4.36 1.31
N PRO A 45 3.23 4.94 1.94
CA PRO A 45 3.60 4.58 3.31
C PRO A 45 2.47 4.83 4.32
N PHE A 46 1.57 5.77 4.03
CA PHE A 46 0.38 6.09 4.83
C PHE A 46 -0.87 5.33 4.35
N SER A 47 -0.70 4.22 3.62
CA SER A 47 -1.74 3.47 2.90
C SER A 47 -2.41 4.32 1.80
N GLY A 48 -3.75 4.32 1.65
CA GLY A 48 -4.45 5.10 0.61
C GLY A 48 -4.34 6.62 0.81
N HIS A 49 -5.29 7.17 1.55
CA HIS A 49 -5.42 8.62 1.78
C HIS A 49 -5.05 9.06 3.21
N GLY A 50 -4.35 8.24 3.97
CA GLY A 50 -4.02 8.51 5.38
C GLY A 50 -5.20 8.25 6.34
N ASP A 51 -6.21 7.50 5.90
CA ASP A 51 -7.41 7.18 6.69
C ASP A 51 -7.07 6.47 8.00
N ALA A 52 -6.11 5.55 7.95
CA ALA A 52 -5.64 4.82 9.13
C ALA A 52 -5.01 5.72 10.20
N ILE A 53 -4.31 6.79 9.77
CA ILE A 53 -3.74 7.79 10.68
C ILE A 53 -4.86 8.62 11.29
N ARG A 54 -5.83 9.08 10.47
CA ARG A 54 -6.99 9.82 10.97
C ARG A 54 -7.85 9.01 11.93
N ALA A 55 -7.94 7.70 11.71
CA ALA A 55 -8.63 6.78 12.61
C ALA A 55 -7.82 6.41 13.87
N GLY A 56 -6.60 6.92 14.03
CA GLY A 56 -5.76 6.65 15.19
C GLY A 56 -5.21 5.22 15.27
N VAL A 57 -5.24 4.45 14.17
CA VAL A 57 -4.73 3.07 14.14
C VAL A 57 -3.21 3.07 14.26
N LEU A 58 -2.55 4.05 13.62
CA LEU A 58 -1.12 4.29 13.75
C LEU A 58 -0.77 5.76 13.45
N THR A 59 0.42 6.15 13.84
CA THR A 59 0.92 7.51 13.61
C THR A 59 1.64 7.63 12.26
N ALA A 60 1.77 8.87 11.76
CA ALA A 60 2.56 9.16 10.57
C ALA A 60 4.03 8.73 10.75
N GLN A 61 4.58 8.92 11.96
CA GLN A 61 5.95 8.51 12.28
C GLN A 61 6.12 7.00 12.20
N GLU A 62 5.22 6.21 12.79
CA GLU A 62 5.26 4.75 12.72
C GLU A 62 5.16 4.27 11.27
N SER A 63 4.20 4.83 10.50
CA SER A 63 3.97 4.47 9.10
C SER A 63 5.19 4.72 8.22
N LEU A 64 5.74 5.93 8.30
CA LEU A 64 6.88 6.32 7.44
C LEU A 64 8.15 5.59 7.88
N ARG A 65 8.41 5.49 9.20
CA ARG A 65 9.54 4.75 9.74
C ARG A 65 9.50 3.27 9.35
N TYR A 66 8.32 2.65 9.38
CA TYR A 66 8.13 1.27 8.92
C TYR A 66 8.52 1.11 7.44
N ALA A 67 7.92 1.92 6.57
CA ALA A 67 8.18 1.85 5.13
C ALA A 67 9.66 2.09 4.78
N MET A 68 10.31 3.04 5.46
CA MET A 68 11.74 3.33 5.30
C MET A 68 12.64 2.24 5.87
N SER A 69 12.13 1.36 6.74
CA SER A 69 12.89 0.24 7.32
C SER A 69 12.87 -1.02 6.45
N LEU A 70 12.03 -1.06 5.43
CA LEU A 70 12.01 -2.13 4.45
C LEU A 70 13.24 -2.05 3.52
N PRO A 71 13.67 -3.16 2.93
CA PRO A 71 14.81 -3.18 2.00
C PRO A 71 14.42 -2.58 0.63
N VAL A 72 14.19 -1.27 0.61
CA VAL A 72 13.80 -0.49 -0.56
C VAL A 72 14.90 0.47 -0.98
N SER A 73 14.97 0.81 -2.26
CA SER A 73 15.89 1.83 -2.76
C SER A 73 15.39 3.24 -2.45
N THR A 74 14.08 3.45 -2.42
CA THR A 74 13.45 4.74 -2.15
C THR A 74 12.07 4.55 -1.55
N THR A 75 11.71 5.39 -0.58
CA THR A 75 10.34 5.53 -0.08
C THR A 75 9.72 6.82 -0.60
N ILE A 76 8.62 6.69 -1.33
CA ILE A 76 7.87 7.80 -1.93
C ILE A 76 6.66 8.10 -1.05
N THR A 77 6.57 9.32 -0.54
CA THR A 77 5.46 9.76 0.31
C THR A 77 4.71 10.93 -0.31
N GLY A 78 3.39 11.00 -0.06
CA GLY A 78 2.54 12.12 -0.49
C GLY A 78 2.81 13.37 0.34
N ILE A 79 2.76 14.54 -0.33
CA ILE A 79 2.91 15.86 0.29
C ILE A 79 1.85 16.77 -0.34
N ASN A 80 0.87 17.18 0.47
CA ASN A 80 -0.23 18.04 0.03
C ASN A 80 -0.32 19.36 0.81
N SER A 81 0.57 19.56 1.80
CA SER A 81 0.71 20.82 2.53
C SER A 81 2.13 20.99 3.07
N LEU A 82 2.47 22.23 3.47
CA LEU A 82 3.76 22.51 4.10
C LEU A 82 3.92 21.82 5.45
N GLU A 83 2.84 21.65 6.20
CA GLU A 83 2.87 20.93 7.48
C GLU A 83 3.27 19.47 7.26
N ILE A 84 2.69 18.81 6.25
CA ILE A 84 3.02 17.42 5.90
C ILE A 84 4.46 17.33 5.38
N LEU A 85 4.91 18.29 4.56
CA LEU A 85 6.31 18.34 4.15
C LEU A 85 7.25 18.42 5.35
N HIS A 86 7.02 19.35 6.26
CA HIS A 86 7.85 19.52 7.47
C HIS A 86 7.77 18.30 8.39
N GLN A 87 6.60 17.67 8.53
CA GLN A 87 6.44 16.43 9.27
C GLN A 87 7.29 15.31 8.67
N ASN A 88 7.16 15.08 7.36
CA ASN A 88 7.88 14.01 6.68
C ASN A 88 9.39 14.24 6.69
N LEU A 89 9.84 15.48 6.52
CA LEU A 89 11.25 15.86 6.63
C LEU A 89 11.80 15.58 8.03
N ARG A 90 11.09 15.98 9.10
CA ARG A 90 11.51 15.70 10.48
C ARG A 90 11.64 14.20 10.74
N ILE A 91 10.70 13.39 10.24
CA ILE A 91 10.76 11.93 10.38
C ILE A 91 11.97 11.38 9.65
N ALA A 92 12.21 11.81 8.40
CA ALA A 92 13.32 11.35 7.59
C ALA A 92 14.69 11.77 8.16
N GLN A 93 14.83 13.01 8.64
CA GLN A 93 16.07 13.51 9.24
C GLN A 93 16.45 12.80 10.55
N ASN A 94 15.45 12.34 11.30
CA ASN A 94 15.63 11.60 12.55
C ASN A 94 15.40 10.09 12.37
N PHE A 95 15.52 9.60 11.15
CA PHE A 95 15.26 8.20 10.83
C PHE A 95 16.26 7.27 11.53
N THR A 96 15.71 6.32 12.26
CA THR A 96 16.42 5.13 12.74
C THR A 96 15.63 3.91 12.33
N PRO A 97 16.24 2.93 11.64
CA PRO A 97 15.55 1.72 11.22
C PRO A 97 14.85 1.02 12.40
N MET A 98 13.66 0.50 12.16
CA MET A 98 12.97 -0.34 13.13
C MET A 98 13.70 -1.67 13.28
N GLN A 99 13.79 -2.13 14.51
CA GLN A 99 14.23 -3.50 14.79
C GLN A 99 13.15 -4.50 14.35
N ALA A 100 13.55 -5.74 14.05
CA ALA A 100 12.60 -6.76 13.61
C ALA A 100 11.44 -6.98 14.60
N VAL A 101 11.71 -6.88 15.91
CA VAL A 101 10.68 -6.99 16.95
C VAL A 101 9.68 -5.82 16.91
N GLU A 102 10.14 -4.59 16.64
CA GLU A 102 9.27 -3.42 16.51
C GLU A 102 8.37 -3.54 15.27
N MET A 103 8.94 -3.99 14.15
CA MET A 103 8.18 -4.22 12.91
C MET A 103 7.11 -5.30 13.11
N THR A 104 7.46 -6.41 13.76
CA THR A 104 6.51 -7.49 14.06
C THR A 104 5.38 -7.00 14.95
N ALA A 105 5.70 -6.32 16.05
CA ALA A 105 4.70 -5.77 16.96
C ALA A 105 3.74 -4.80 16.26
N LEU A 106 4.25 -3.97 15.33
CA LEU A 106 3.43 -3.04 14.57
C LEU A 106 2.51 -3.75 13.57
N ARG A 107 3.02 -4.78 12.88
CA ARG A 107 2.21 -5.65 11.99
C ARG A 107 1.09 -6.33 12.76
N ASP A 108 1.39 -6.92 13.93
CA ASP A 108 0.42 -7.63 14.76
C ASP A 108 -0.65 -6.67 15.28
N ARG A 109 -0.29 -5.47 15.71
CA ARG A 109 -1.24 -4.43 16.12
C ARG A 109 -2.20 -4.04 14.99
N CYS A 110 -1.70 -3.94 13.76
CA CYS A 110 -2.50 -3.53 12.60
C CYS A 110 -3.24 -4.70 11.92
N LYS A 111 -2.99 -5.94 12.29
CA LYS A 111 -3.48 -7.14 11.61
C LYS A 111 -5.01 -7.15 11.45
N ALA A 112 -5.74 -6.90 12.53
CA ALA A 112 -7.21 -6.88 12.50
C ALA A 112 -7.74 -5.75 11.59
N SER A 113 -7.09 -4.58 11.61
CA SER A 113 -7.46 -3.42 10.79
C SER A 113 -7.08 -3.57 9.31
N ALA A 114 -6.18 -4.49 9.00
CA ALA A 114 -5.74 -4.78 7.62
C ALA A 114 -6.56 -5.87 6.94
N ALA A 115 -7.26 -6.70 7.71
CA ALA A 115 -7.80 -7.99 7.26
C ALA A 115 -8.73 -7.92 6.04
N ASP A 116 -9.48 -6.84 5.89
CA ASP A 116 -10.45 -6.63 4.82
C ASP A 116 -9.96 -5.64 3.72
N GLY A 117 -8.74 -5.13 3.86
CA GLY A 117 -8.15 -4.20 2.88
C GLY A 117 -8.73 -2.79 2.92
N ARG A 118 -9.54 -2.43 3.95
CA ARG A 118 -10.21 -1.11 4.05
C ARG A 118 -9.27 0.09 3.95
N TYR A 119 -8.02 -0.05 4.37
CA TYR A 119 -7.01 1.00 4.25
C TYR A 119 -6.19 0.90 2.96
N GLU A 120 -6.45 -0.11 2.13
CA GLU A 120 -5.76 -0.37 0.87
C GLU A 120 -6.74 -0.60 -0.28
N LEU A 121 -7.75 0.28 -0.40
CA LEU A 121 -8.83 0.19 -1.39
C LEU A 121 -8.33 0.03 -2.84
N TYR A 122 -7.13 0.49 -3.14
CA TYR A 122 -6.48 0.28 -4.43
C TYR A 122 -6.17 -1.20 -4.74
N LYS A 123 -6.17 -2.08 -3.72
CA LYS A 123 -6.05 -3.54 -3.90
C LYS A 123 -7.40 -4.22 -4.14
N LEU A 124 -8.51 -3.54 -3.84
CA LEU A 124 -9.87 -4.02 -3.97
C LEU A 124 -10.57 -3.41 -5.18
N SER A 125 -10.22 -2.16 -5.53
CA SER A 125 -10.86 -1.41 -6.60
C SER A 125 -10.57 -2.01 -7.98
N LEU A 126 -11.63 -2.25 -8.74
CA LEU A 126 -11.57 -2.62 -10.15
C LEU A 126 -11.56 -1.42 -11.11
N LYS A 127 -11.44 -0.20 -10.59
CA LYS A 127 -11.53 1.04 -11.39
C LYS A 127 -10.57 1.05 -12.58
N PHE A 128 -9.38 0.48 -12.41
CA PHE A 128 -8.34 0.42 -13.45
C PHE A 128 -8.07 -1.00 -13.94
N ASP A 129 -8.75 -2.01 -13.39
CA ASP A 129 -8.65 -3.42 -13.74
C ASP A 129 -10.05 -4.03 -13.92
N ASN A 130 -10.92 -3.29 -14.61
CA ASN A 130 -12.26 -3.74 -14.99
C ASN A 130 -12.20 -4.56 -16.29
N PRO A 131 -13.27 -5.31 -16.63
CA PRO A 131 -13.32 -6.12 -17.84
C PRO A 131 -13.03 -5.33 -19.11
N GLU A 132 -13.54 -4.11 -19.23
CA GLU A 132 -13.37 -3.24 -20.39
C GLU A 132 -11.88 -2.84 -20.55
N SER A 133 -11.22 -2.44 -19.47
CA SER A 133 -9.80 -2.12 -19.48
C SER A 133 -8.95 -3.34 -19.82
N ARG A 134 -9.29 -4.53 -19.30
CA ARG A 134 -8.58 -5.77 -19.63
C ARG A 134 -8.69 -6.14 -21.09
N ILE A 135 -9.90 -6.06 -21.66
CA ILE A 135 -10.13 -6.32 -23.09
C ILE A 135 -9.33 -5.33 -23.95
N ALA A 136 -9.38 -4.03 -23.62
CA ALA A 136 -8.68 -2.98 -24.35
C ALA A 136 -7.14 -3.19 -24.37
N HIS A 137 -6.59 -3.81 -23.32
CA HIS A 137 -5.16 -4.08 -23.18
C HIS A 137 -4.76 -5.53 -23.50
N GLY A 138 -5.67 -6.37 -23.95
CA GLY A 138 -5.41 -7.75 -24.30
C GLY A 138 -5.11 -8.68 -23.11
N PHE A 139 -5.54 -8.32 -21.90
CA PHE A 139 -5.42 -9.17 -20.72
C PHE A 139 -6.59 -10.17 -20.63
N PRO A 140 -6.35 -11.40 -20.12
CA PRO A 140 -7.43 -12.35 -19.89
C PRO A 140 -8.43 -11.83 -18.86
N LEU A 141 -9.70 -12.13 -19.06
CA LEU A 141 -10.74 -11.90 -18.06
C LEU A 141 -10.55 -12.91 -16.92
N ASP A 142 -10.42 -12.40 -15.70
CA ASP A 142 -10.25 -13.23 -14.50
C ASP A 142 -11.62 -13.51 -13.86
N THR A 143 -11.90 -14.76 -13.55
CA THR A 143 -13.13 -15.19 -12.91
C THR A 143 -13.22 -14.79 -11.42
N GLN A 144 -12.11 -14.47 -10.77
CA GLN A 144 -12.09 -13.97 -9.38
C GLN A 144 -12.62 -12.53 -9.23
N GLN A 145 -12.86 -11.83 -10.34
CA GLN A 145 -13.39 -10.45 -10.30
C GLN A 145 -14.84 -10.36 -9.82
N SER A 146 -15.63 -11.43 -9.94
CA SER A 146 -17.01 -11.44 -9.42
C SER A 146 -17.05 -11.33 -7.89
N GLU A 147 -16.19 -12.05 -7.19
CA GLU A 147 -16.16 -12.05 -5.71
C GLU A 147 -15.75 -10.69 -5.15
N VAL A 148 -14.76 -10.03 -5.79
CA VAL A 148 -14.30 -8.70 -5.39
C VAL A 148 -15.38 -7.64 -5.70
N ARG A 149 -16.11 -7.78 -6.80
CA ARG A 149 -17.23 -6.90 -7.16
C ARG A 149 -18.35 -6.99 -6.14
N ASP A 150 -18.74 -8.20 -5.77
CA ASP A 150 -19.78 -8.44 -4.77
C ASP A 150 -19.41 -7.86 -3.40
N MET A 151 -18.13 -7.90 -3.02
CA MET A 151 -17.63 -7.26 -1.80
C MET A 151 -17.70 -5.73 -1.87
N LEU A 152 -17.34 -5.12 -3.00
CA LEU A 152 -17.39 -3.66 -3.20
C LEU A 152 -18.83 -3.13 -3.28
N ASP A 153 -19.72 -3.87 -3.93
CA ASP A 153 -21.14 -3.52 -4.03
C ASP A 153 -21.84 -3.67 -2.67
N ALA A 154 -21.44 -4.64 -1.85
CA ALA A 154 -21.90 -4.78 -0.47
C ALA A 154 -21.48 -3.61 0.43
N GLU A 155 -20.25 -3.09 0.29
CA GLU A 155 -19.78 -1.91 1.04
C GLU A 155 -20.50 -0.61 0.63
N GLN A 156 -20.80 -0.43 -0.65
CA GLN A 156 -21.57 0.74 -1.12
C GLN A 156 -23.00 0.73 -0.59
N ASN A 157 -23.59 -0.45 -0.36
CA ASN A 157 -24.93 -0.60 0.19
C ASN A 157 -25.00 -0.48 1.73
N THR A 158 -23.90 -0.60 2.44
CA THR A 158 -23.90 -0.48 3.92
C THR A 158 -23.79 0.95 4.42
N GLY A 159 -23.78 1.95 3.55
CA GLY A 159 -23.99 3.36 3.90
C GLY A 159 -22.93 3.96 4.83
N HIS A 160 -21.69 3.52 4.76
CA HIS A 160 -20.60 4.19 5.47
C HIS A 160 -20.26 5.51 4.74
N PRO A 161 -20.60 6.67 5.31
CA PRO A 161 -20.32 7.94 4.66
C PRO A 161 -18.80 8.20 4.75
N PHE A 162 -18.10 7.99 3.65
CA PHE A 162 -16.83 8.69 3.48
C PHE A 162 -17.15 10.17 3.29
N PRO A 163 -16.57 11.08 4.07
CA PRO A 163 -16.79 12.50 3.89
C PRO A 163 -16.38 12.90 2.47
N GLU A 164 -17.27 13.63 1.80
CA GLU A 164 -17.02 14.18 0.46
C GLU A 164 -15.70 14.94 0.43
N LYS A 165 -14.97 14.75 -0.66
CA LYS A 165 -13.70 15.40 -0.93
C LYS A 165 -13.92 16.89 -1.13
N HIS A 166 -13.41 17.71 -0.23
CA HIS A 166 -13.02 19.06 -0.57
C HIS A 166 -11.51 19.06 -0.88
N PHE A 167 -11.22 19.27 -2.16
CA PHE A 167 -9.88 19.59 -2.66
C PHE A 167 -9.63 21.08 -2.45
#